data_c29b2311e159bea79c2ae2d3395ce8f7
#
_entry.id   c29b2311e159bea79c2ae2d3395ce8f7
#
_cell.length_a   1.000
_cell.length_b   1.000
_cell.length_c   1.000
_cell.angle_alpha   90.00
_cell.angle_beta   90.00
_cell.angle_gamma   90.00
#
_symmetry.space_group_name_H-M   'P 1'
#
loop_
_entity.id
_entity.type
_entity.pdbx_description
1 polymer ?
#
loop_
_entity_poly.entity_id
_entity_poly.type
_entity_poly.pdbx_seq_one_letter_code
_entity_poly.pdbx_strand_id
1 'polypeptide(L)'
;MRDVIADDPRNAGVEVRVHLAGYLNPGVLVYDLREVSGSSSPIDVFRVFLQYAEAMRDEHFDRVELAFRGKTKFVLDGADFREIGRERADQNPMYTIRTFPERLRKPDGSRAFERREGPLLVVVERQMDDFNELQKRWYLADL
;
A
#
# COMPACT_ATOMS: atom_id res chain seq x y z
N MET A 1 13.67 7.37 -9.13
CA MET A 1 12.41 6.76 -8.66
C MET A 1 11.65 7.64 -7.66
N ARG A 2 12.34 8.22 -6.71
CA ARG A 2 11.75 9.16 -5.75
C ARG A 2 10.95 10.29 -6.42
N ASP A 3 11.28 10.63 -7.65
CA ASP A 3 10.73 11.80 -8.34
C ASP A 3 9.21 11.70 -8.55
N VAL A 4 8.70 10.47 -8.75
CA VAL A 4 7.27 10.23 -8.91
C VAL A 4 6.48 10.76 -7.71
N ILE A 5 6.99 10.53 -6.50
CA ILE A 5 6.34 10.99 -5.27
C ILE A 5 6.53 12.49 -5.10
N ALA A 6 7.76 12.98 -5.33
CA ALA A 6 8.10 14.39 -5.14
C ALA A 6 7.42 15.31 -6.17
N ASP A 7 7.05 14.78 -7.34
CA ASP A 7 6.44 15.55 -8.41
C ASP A 7 5.03 16.04 -8.07
N ASP A 8 4.35 15.40 -7.13
CA ASP A 8 3.02 15.83 -6.70
C ASP A 8 3.14 16.64 -5.39
N PRO A 9 2.86 17.96 -5.41
CA PRO A 9 2.98 18.78 -4.21
C PRO A 9 2.12 18.32 -3.04
N ARG A 10 1.02 17.60 -3.32
CA ARG A 10 0.16 17.05 -2.27
C ARG A 10 0.85 15.99 -1.44
N ASN A 11 1.96 15.44 -1.91
CA ASN A 11 2.70 14.38 -1.22
C ASN A 11 3.74 14.92 -0.22
N ALA A 12 3.84 16.24 -0.08
CA ALA A 12 4.89 16.87 0.76
C ALA A 12 4.86 16.42 2.22
N GLY A 13 3.69 16.01 2.73
CA GLY A 13 3.53 15.55 4.11
C GLY A 13 3.83 14.07 4.33
N VAL A 14 4.22 13.34 3.29
CA VAL A 14 4.45 11.89 3.36
C VAL A 14 5.87 11.60 2.89
N GLU A 15 6.69 11.03 3.78
CA GLU A 15 8.05 10.62 3.43
C GLU A 15 8.12 9.11 3.31
N VAL A 16 8.63 8.63 2.18
CA VAL A 16 8.77 7.20 1.88
C VAL A 16 10.18 6.92 1.40
N ARG A 17 10.75 5.81 1.85
CA ARG A 17 12.01 5.28 1.34
C ARG A 17 11.73 3.92 0.71
N VAL A 18 12.21 3.74 -0.51
CA VAL A 18 12.01 2.50 -1.24
C VAL A 18 13.37 1.88 -1.53
N HIS A 19 13.51 0.59 -1.23
CA HIS A 19 14.76 -0.14 -1.50
C HIS A 19 14.46 -1.63 -1.69
N LEU A 20 15.42 -2.33 -2.30
CA LEU A 20 15.38 -3.79 -2.37
C LEU A 20 15.88 -4.36 -1.05
N ALA A 21 15.39 -5.55 -0.68
CA ALA A 21 15.71 -6.17 0.61
C ALA A 21 17.17 -6.63 0.72
N GLY A 22 17.98 -6.44 -0.32
CA GLY A 22 19.41 -6.73 -0.31
C GLY A 22 19.82 -7.63 -1.47
N TYR A 23 21.11 -7.97 -1.50
CA TYR A 23 21.67 -8.78 -2.59
C TYR A 23 21.07 -10.17 -2.68
N LEU A 24 20.68 -10.75 -1.54
CA LEU A 24 20.16 -12.11 -1.50
C LEU A 24 18.68 -12.19 -1.91
N ASN A 25 17.97 -11.07 -1.86
CA ASN A 25 16.55 -11.00 -2.18
C ASN A 25 16.23 -9.83 -3.10
N PRO A 26 16.79 -9.80 -4.33
CA PRO A 26 16.57 -8.67 -5.23
C PRO A 26 15.13 -8.56 -5.75
N GLY A 27 14.33 -9.63 -5.58
CA GLY A 27 12.92 -9.63 -5.95
C GLY A 27 12.00 -9.06 -4.88
N VAL A 28 12.52 -8.69 -3.72
CA VAL A 28 11.71 -8.13 -2.63
C VAL A 28 11.91 -6.62 -2.56
N LEU A 29 10.82 -5.90 -2.80
CA LEU A 29 10.80 -4.43 -2.70
C LEU A 29 10.28 -4.05 -1.33
N VAL A 30 10.99 -3.16 -0.63
CA VAL A 30 10.54 -2.62 0.66
C VAL A 30 10.05 -1.20 0.43
N TYR A 31 8.76 -0.99 0.68
CA TYR A 31 8.12 0.32 0.66
C TYR A 31 8.02 0.78 2.10
N ASP A 32 8.97 1.62 2.51
CA ASP A 32 9.15 1.99 3.91
C ASP A 32 8.61 3.41 4.15
N LEU A 33 7.43 3.49 4.75
CA LEU A 33 6.83 4.75 5.15
C LEU A 33 7.59 5.28 6.36
N ARG A 34 8.09 6.52 6.27
CA ARG A 34 8.94 7.09 7.31
C ARG A 34 8.24 8.14 8.15
N GLU A 35 7.56 9.07 7.50
CA GLU A 35 6.90 10.19 8.17
C GLU A 35 5.57 10.50 7.53
N VAL A 36 4.59 10.82 8.36
CA VAL A 36 3.27 11.29 7.94
C VAL A 36 2.97 12.53 8.76
N SER A 37 2.81 13.68 8.10
CA SER A 37 2.53 14.93 8.81
C SER A 37 1.11 14.92 9.38
N GLY A 38 0.88 15.71 10.44
CA GLY A 38 -0.45 15.81 11.06
C GLY A 38 -1.52 16.36 10.13
N SER A 39 -1.15 16.99 9.01
CA SER A 39 -2.10 17.50 8.02
C SER A 39 -2.41 16.50 6.92
N SER A 40 -1.72 15.35 6.87
CA SER A 40 -1.96 14.31 5.88
C SER A 40 -3.02 13.33 6.35
N SER A 41 -3.91 12.95 5.43
CA SER A 41 -4.97 11.97 5.71
C SER A 41 -4.55 10.58 5.27
N PRO A 42 -5.28 9.51 5.69
CA PRO A 42 -5.05 8.16 5.16
C PRO A 42 -5.17 8.09 3.63
N ILE A 43 -6.04 8.89 3.04
CA ILE A 43 -6.17 8.96 1.57
C ILE A 43 -4.90 9.54 0.95
N ASP A 44 -4.28 10.53 1.59
CA ASP A 44 -3.02 11.09 1.11
C ASP A 44 -1.91 10.03 1.12
N VAL A 45 -1.80 9.28 2.21
CA VAL A 45 -0.80 8.20 2.33
C VAL A 45 -1.02 7.15 1.24
N PHE A 46 -2.27 6.74 1.04
CA PHE A 46 -2.58 5.72 0.05
C PHE A 46 -2.37 6.22 -1.38
N ARG A 47 -2.67 7.49 -1.65
CA ARG A 47 -2.39 8.10 -2.96
C ARG A 47 -0.91 7.98 -3.32
N VAL A 48 -0.03 8.27 -2.37
CA VAL A 48 1.42 8.15 -2.60
C VAL A 48 1.79 6.72 -2.99
N PHE A 49 1.24 5.75 -2.28
CA PHE A 49 1.47 4.34 -2.59
C PHE A 49 0.97 3.98 -3.99
N LEU A 50 -0.24 4.42 -4.34
CA LEU A 50 -0.83 4.15 -5.65
C LEU A 50 -0.01 4.78 -6.79
N GLN A 51 0.46 6.01 -6.59
CA GLN A 51 1.30 6.67 -7.58
C GLN A 51 2.61 5.91 -7.80
N TYR A 52 3.19 5.40 -6.72
CA TYR A 52 4.39 4.59 -6.83
C TYR A 52 4.11 3.28 -7.56
N ALA A 53 3.02 2.59 -7.21
CA ALA A 53 2.64 1.35 -7.87
C ALA A 53 2.41 1.55 -9.38
N GLU A 54 1.76 2.65 -9.75
CA GLU A 54 1.56 2.98 -11.15
C GLU A 54 2.89 3.18 -11.89
N ALA A 55 3.82 3.89 -11.28
CA ALA A 55 5.13 4.12 -11.87
C ALA A 55 5.92 2.82 -12.06
N MET A 56 5.68 1.84 -11.20
CA MET A 56 6.40 0.56 -11.20
C MET A 56 5.61 -0.57 -11.88
N ARG A 57 4.51 -0.27 -12.57
CA ARG A 57 3.62 -1.30 -13.11
C ARG A 57 4.26 -2.23 -14.14
N ASP A 58 5.37 -1.81 -14.74
CA ASP A 58 6.08 -2.64 -15.70
C ASP A 58 7.25 -3.41 -15.08
N GLU A 59 7.52 -3.19 -13.80
CA GLU A 59 8.57 -3.91 -13.07
C GLU A 59 8.02 -5.19 -12.45
N HIS A 60 8.90 -6.17 -12.25
CA HIS A 60 8.53 -7.47 -11.69
C HIS A 60 9.21 -7.70 -10.36
N PHE A 61 8.41 -7.73 -9.30
CA PHE A 61 8.88 -8.08 -7.96
C PHE A 61 8.19 -9.39 -7.54
N ASP A 62 8.88 -10.18 -6.71
CA ASP A 62 8.27 -11.37 -6.11
C ASP A 62 7.26 -10.97 -5.05
N ARG A 63 7.63 -9.97 -4.23
CA ARG A 63 6.73 -9.41 -3.24
C ARG A 63 7.14 -7.98 -2.89
N VAL A 64 6.19 -7.26 -2.29
CA VAL A 64 6.41 -5.92 -1.78
C VAL A 64 6.10 -5.94 -0.29
N GLU A 65 7.01 -5.42 0.52
CA GLU A 65 6.81 -5.30 1.96
C GLU A 65 6.42 -3.87 2.29
N LEU A 66 5.30 -3.72 2.99
CA LEU A 66 4.87 -2.42 3.50
C LEU A 66 5.41 -2.26 4.91
N ALA A 67 6.33 -1.34 5.07
CA ALA A 67 7.00 -1.10 6.33
C ALA A 67 6.67 0.29 6.88
N PHE A 68 6.90 0.48 8.17
CA PHE A 68 6.87 1.78 8.80
C PHE A 68 8.11 1.90 9.68
N ARG A 69 8.93 2.91 9.38
CA ARG A 69 10.18 3.19 10.10
C ARG A 69 11.04 1.92 10.26
N GLY A 70 11.19 1.20 9.16
CA GLY A 70 12.04 0.02 9.08
C GLY A 70 11.42 -1.29 9.52
N LYS A 71 10.19 -1.27 10.04
CA LYS A 71 9.51 -2.50 10.49
C LYS A 71 8.43 -2.90 9.50
N THR A 72 8.54 -4.10 8.94
CA THR A 72 7.54 -4.64 8.02
C THR A 72 6.24 -4.95 8.75
N LYS A 73 5.16 -4.39 8.25
CA LYS A 73 3.81 -4.56 8.82
C LYS A 73 2.95 -5.49 8.00
N PHE A 74 3.07 -5.41 6.67
CA PHE A 74 2.28 -6.21 5.74
C PHE A 74 3.15 -6.64 4.56
N VAL A 75 2.69 -7.67 3.88
CA VAL A 75 3.32 -8.18 2.65
C VAL A 75 2.26 -8.25 1.57
N LEU A 76 2.65 -7.89 0.34
CA LEU A 76 1.80 -7.90 -0.83
C LEU A 76 2.52 -8.67 -1.93
N ASP A 77 1.81 -9.60 -2.59
CA ASP A 77 2.40 -10.31 -3.72
C ASP A 77 2.78 -9.33 -4.84
N GLY A 78 3.90 -9.60 -5.51
CA GLY A 78 4.36 -8.72 -6.60
C GLY A 78 3.36 -8.62 -7.74
N ALA A 79 2.64 -9.70 -8.03
CA ALA A 79 1.59 -9.68 -9.06
C ALA A 79 0.44 -8.75 -8.67
N ASP A 80 0.05 -8.74 -7.40
CA ASP A 80 -0.99 -7.83 -6.90
C ASP A 80 -0.53 -6.38 -6.96
N PHE A 81 0.72 -6.12 -6.60
CA PHE A 81 1.29 -4.78 -6.67
C PHE A 81 1.24 -4.24 -8.10
N ARG A 82 1.62 -5.06 -9.06
CA ARG A 82 1.60 -4.68 -10.48
C ARG A 82 0.18 -4.42 -10.96
N GLU A 83 -0.77 -5.26 -10.54
CA GLU A 83 -2.17 -5.09 -10.89
C GLU A 83 -2.74 -3.79 -10.33
N ILE A 84 -2.40 -3.46 -9.08
CA ILE A 84 -2.79 -2.20 -8.44
C ILE A 84 -2.28 -1.01 -9.25
N GLY A 85 -1.04 -1.06 -9.72
CA GLY A 85 -0.49 -0.01 -10.55
C GLY A 85 -1.23 0.17 -11.87
N ARG A 86 -1.64 -0.93 -12.47
CA ARG A 86 -2.44 -0.91 -13.69
C ARG A 86 -3.84 -0.37 -13.44
N GLU A 87 -4.47 -0.78 -12.34
CA GLU A 87 -5.80 -0.28 -11.94
C GLU A 87 -5.76 1.23 -11.74
N ARG A 88 -4.72 1.74 -11.09
CA ARG A 88 -4.55 3.17 -10.84
C ARG A 88 -4.52 3.96 -12.15
N ALA A 89 -3.92 3.40 -13.20
CA ALA A 89 -3.83 4.05 -14.50
C ALA A 89 -5.17 4.04 -15.25
N ASP A 90 -5.99 3.02 -15.05
CA ASP A 90 -7.14 2.73 -15.92
C ASP A 90 -8.50 2.86 -15.26
N GLN A 91 -8.60 2.86 -13.92
CA GLN A 91 -9.88 2.71 -13.23
C GLN A 91 -10.08 3.73 -12.12
N ASN A 92 -11.31 3.75 -11.63
CA ASN A 92 -11.69 4.51 -10.46
C ASN A 92 -10.96 3.96 -9.22
N PRO A 93 -10.24 4.81 -8.47
CA PRO A 93 -9.48 4.36 -7.30
C PRO A 93 -10.33 3.78 -6.17
N MET A 94 -11.64 4.03 -6.15
CA MET A 94 -12.50 3.49 -5.10
C MET A 94 -12.53 1.97 -5.08
N TYR A 95 -12.50 1.32 -6.24
CA TYR A 95 -12.44 -0.14 -6.29
C TYR A 95 -11.13 -0.64 -5.66
N THR A 96 -10.01 -0.03 -6.03
CA THR A 96 -8.69 -0.40 -5.51
C THR A 96 -8.62 -0.17 -4.01
N ILE A 97 -9.11 0.97 -3.52
CA ILE A 97 -9.13 1.29 -2.09
C ILE A 97 -9.91 0.24 -1.31
N ARG A 98 -11.13 -0.10 -1.78
CA ARG A 98 -12.00 -1.05 -1.08
C ARG A 98 -11.41 -2.46 -1.03
N THR A 99 -10.77 -2.90 -2.10
CA THR A 99 -10.28 -4.28 -2.21
C THR A 99 -8.84 -4.45 -1.74
N PHE A 100 -8.12 -3.36 -1.51
CA PHE A 100 -6.70 -3.43 -1.15
C PHE A 100 -6.42 -4.27 0.10
N PRO A 101 -7.16 -4.10 1.23
CA PRO A 101 -6.87 -4.89 2.42
C PRO A 101 -6.93 -6.41 2.18
N GLU A 102 -7.82 -6.85 1.28
CA GLU A 102 -7.99 -8.28 1.00
C GLU A 102 -6.78 -8.90 0.30
N ARG A 103 -5.91 -8.07 -0.29
CA ARG A 103 -4.68 -8.51 -0.96
C ARG A 103 -3.49 -8.64 -0.02
N LEU A 104 -3.62 -8.13 1.21
CA LEU A 104 -2.51 -8.07 2.15
C LEU A 104 -2.36 -9.34 2.97
N ARG A 105 -1.10 -9.65 3.29
CA ARG A 105 -0.73 -10.71 4.21
C ARG A 105 0.06 -10.12 5.37
N LYS A 106 0.05 -10.83 6.48
CA LYS A 106 0.95 -10.52 7.60
C LYS A 106 2.36 -10.97 7.23
N PRO A 107 3.40 -10.49 7.95
CA PRO A 107 4.77 -10.93 7.69
C PRO A 107 4.98 -12.45 7.75
N ASP A 108 4.14 -13.16 8.52
CA ASP A 108 4.19 -14.62 8.63
C ASP A 108 3.55 -15.35 7.43
N GLY A 109 2.99 -14.59 6.47
CA GLY A 109 2.36 -15.14 5.28
C GLY A 109 0.87 -15.39 5.39
N SER A 110 0.29 -15.27 6.60
CA SER A 110 -1.14 -15.45 6.77
C SER A 110 -1.93 -14.24 6.27
N ARG A 111 -3.19 -14.45 5.95
CA ARG A 111 -4.07 -13.39 5.47
C ARG A 111 -4.25 -12.31 6.55
N ALA A 112 -4.05 -11.06 6.17
CA ALA A 112 -4.17 -9.94 7.13
C ALA A 112 -5.62 -9.53 7.35
N PHE A 113 -6.46 -9.62 6.31
CA PHE A 113 -7.88 -9.27 6.36
C PHE A 113 -8.70 -10.32 5.64
N GLU A 114 -9.92 -10.54 6.10
CA GLU A 114 -10.83 -11.49 5.48
C GLU A 114 -11.35 -10.94 4.15
N ARG A 115 -11.62 -11.84 3.21
CA ARG A 115 -12.34 -11.48 2.00
C ARG A 115 -13.79 -11.24 2.36
N ARG A 116 -14.34 -10.09 1.97
CA ARG A 116 -15.72 -9.74 2.30
C ARG A 116 -16.67 -10.23 1.22
N GLU A 117 -17.75 -10.88 1.67
CA GLU A 117 -18.78 -11.43 0.79
C GLU A 117 -20.14 -11.10 1.36
N GLY A 118 -21.17 -11.11 0.48
CA GLY A 118 -22.54 -10.83 0.87
C GLY A 118 -23.16 -9.66 0.11
N PRO A 119 -24.23 -9.06 0.66
CA PRO A 119 -24.87 -7.91 0.03
C PRO A 119 -23.90 -6.75 -0.18
N LEU A 120 -24.00 -6.09 -1.33
CA LEU A 120 -23.01 -5.09 -1.74
C LEU A 120 -22.77 -4.00 -0.71
N LEU A 121 -23.82 -3.43 -0.14
CA LEU A 121 -23.65 -2.34 0.84
C LEU A 121 -22.93 -2.80 2.09
N VAL A 122 -23.18 -4.02 2.55
CA VAL A 122 -22.51 -4.60 3.71
C VAL A 122 -21.02 -4.83 3.38
N VAL A 123 -20.74 -5.37 2.20
CA VAL A 123 -19.36 -5.62 1.76
C VAL A 123 -18.58 -4.30 1.70
N VAL A 124 -19.13 -3.27 1.08
CA VAL A 124 -18.48 -1.97 0.97
C VAL A 124 -18.18 -1.38 2.35
N GLU A 125 -19.14 -1.42 3.27
CA GLU A 125 -18.96 -0.91 4.62
C GLU A 125 -17.81 -1.63 5.34
N ARG A 126 -17.78 -2.97 5.26
CA ARG A 126 -16.74 -3.76 5.91
C ARG A 126 -15.36 -3.57 5.26
N GLN A 127 -15.34 -3.40 3.92
CA GLN A 127 -14.09 -3.11 3.22
C GLN A 127 -13.52 -1.76 3.65
N MET A 128 -14.37 -0.76 3.87
CA MET A 128 -13.91 0.55 4.34
C MET A 128 -13.44 0.49 5.80
N ASP A 129 -14.10 -0.31 6.63
CA ASP A 129 -13.62 -0.57 8.00
C ASP A 129 -12.23 -1.21 7.97
N ASP A 130 -12.02 -2.17 7.09
CA ASP A 130 -10.72 -2.83 6.92
C ASP A 130 -9.65 -1.84 6.43
N PHE A 131 -10.02 -0.95 5.51
CA PHE A 131 -9.10 0.09 5.04
C PHE A 131 -8.66 0.99 6.20
N ASN A 132 -9.59 1.38 7.06
CA ASN A 132 -9.26 2.21 8.23
C ASN A 132 -8.38 1.43 9.22
N GLU A 133 -8.67 0.16 9.44
CA GLU A 133 -7.86 -0.69 10.32
C GLU A 133 -6.46 -0.90 9.76
N LEU A 134 -6.34 -1.05 8.44
CA LEU A 134 -5.05 -1.13 7.75
C LEU A 134 -4.20 0.10 8.05
N GLN A 135 -4.78 1.31 7.92
CA GLN A 135 -4.06 2.55 8.17
C GLN A 135 -3.55 2.59 9.62
N LYS A 136 -4.38 2.17 10.58
CA LYS A 136 -4.02 2.12 11.99
C LYS A 136 -2.86 1.15 12.23
N ARG A 137 -2.92 -0.03 11.66
CA ARG A 137 -1.91 -1.08 11.88
C ARG A 137 -0.62 -0.81 11.12
N TRP A 138 -0.69 -0.11 9.99
CA TRP A 138 0.50 0.21 9.20
C TRP A 138 1.33 1.30 9.89
N TYR A 139 0.73 2.42 10.27
CA TYR A 139 1.51 3.54 10.79
C TYR A 139 0.83 4.34 11.91
N LEU A 140 -0.51 4.50 11.91
CA LEU A 140 -1.16 5.43 12.85
C LEU A 140 -0.93 5.06 14.31
N ALA A 141 -0.92 3.78 14.64
CA ALA A 141 -0.72 3.32 16.01
C ALA A 141 0.70 3.60 16.52
N ASP A 142 1.65 3.79 15.61
CA ASP A 142 3.06 3.97 15.95
C ASP A 142 3.58 5.40 15.69
N LEU A 143 2.70 6.30 15.29
CA LEU A 143 3.07 7.71 15.10
C LEU A 143 3.40 8.41 16.41
#